data_ef2844826a9e5581a4111d80e84742c1
#
_entry.id   ef2844826a9e5581a4111d80e84742c1
#
_cell.length_a   1.000
_cell.length_b   1.000
_cell.length_c   1.000
_cell.angle_alpha   90.00
_cell.angle_beta   90.00
_cell.angle_gamma   90.00
#
_symmetry.space_group_name_H-M   'P 1'
#
loop_
_entity.id
_entity.type
_entity.pdbx_description
1 polymer ?
#
loop_
_entity_poly.entity_id
_entity_poly.type
_entity_poly.pdbx_seq_one_letter_code
_entity_poly.pdbx_strand_id
1 'polypeptide(L)'
;GIAPEMLYWNSYEQVKNFSPMIREAIRTDRMPPFDADSHYRAFQNNENLTEKEVKTLISWIDAGSPSDLGEAADPLKAAAAGREDWPLGKPDLVVDIPAYDVPAAGVVDYQIPAVASPLTEGKWLKATTFKAGNRQGVHHILAGWIPEMPKDGRGFDWKVSMGGYAVGSESN
;
A
#
# COMPACT_ATOMS: atom_id res chain seq x y z
N GLY A 1 -2.30 15.55 -6.85
CA GLY A 1 -2.58 14.44 -7.77
C GLY A 1 -2.43 13.12 -7.03
N ILE A 2 -3.20 12.11 -7.41
CA ILE A 2 -3.08 10.75 -6.86
C ILE A 2 -1.72 10.21 -7.35
N ALA A 3 -0.87 9.80 -6.42
CA ALA A 3 0.39 9.18 -6.78
C ALA A 3 0.11 7.86 -7.56
N PRO A 4 0.84 7.55 -8.64
CA PRO A 4 0.63 6.34 -9.43
C PRO A 4 0.68 5.04 -8.59
N GLU A 5 1.52 5.02 -7.58
CA GLU A 5 1.66 3.91 -6.62
C GLU A 5 0.41 3.64 -5.78
N MET A 6 -0.55 4.56 -5.75
CA MET A 6 -1.83 4.38 -5.06
C MET A 6 -2.90 3.70 -5.93
N LEU A 7 -2.59 3.41 -7.18
CA LEU A 7 -3.51 2.75 -8.10
C LEU A 7 -3.39 1.22 -7.96
N TYR A 8 -4.42 0.61 -7.41
CA TYR A 8 -4.56 -0.85 -7.43
C TYR A 8 -5.26 -1.28 -8.72
N TRP A 9 -4.58 -2.07 -9.50
CA TRP A 9 -5.15 -2.65 -10.72
C TRP A 9 -6.07 -3.81 -10.36
N ASN A 10 -7.36 -3.55 -10.32
CA ASN A 10 -8.39 -4.52 -9.91
C ASN A 10 -9.14 -5.13 -11.11
N SER A 11 -8.87 -4.67 -12.31
CA SER A 11 -9.48 -5.19 -13.52
C SER A 11 -8.67 -4.87 -14.77
N TYR A 12 -8.84 -5.70 -15.80
CA TYR A 12 -8.29 -5.48 -17.13
C TYR A 12 -8.69 -4.10 -17.71
N GLU A 13 -9.96 -3.71 -17.57
CA GLU A 13 -10.44 -2.42 -18.06
C GLU A 13 -9.71 -1.23 -17.43
N GLN A 14 -9.40 -1.30 -16.14
CA GLN A 14 -8.58 -0.27 -15.51
C GLN A 14 -7.19 -0.22 -16.13
N VAL A 15 -6.51 -1.35 -16.26
CA VAL A 15 -5.17 -1.41 -16.84
C VAL A 15 -5.19 -0.89 -18.28
N LYS A 16 -6.18 -1.28 -19.08
CA LYS A 16 -6.35 -0.80 -20.45
C LYS A 16 -6.55 0.71 -20.53
N ASN A 17 -7.42 1.27 -19.68
CA ASN A 17 -7.68 2.71 -19.67
C ASN A 17 -6.44 3.53 -19.25
N PHE A 18 -5.59 2.97 -18.40
CA PHE A 18 -4.35 3.60 -17.97
C PHE A 18 -3.12 3.19 -18.79
N SER A 19 -3.28 2.36 -19.82
CA SER A 19 -2.14 1.82 -20.60
C SER A 19 -1.21 2.89 -21.18
N PRO A 20 -1.66 4.07 -21.66
CA PRO A 20 -0.73 5.12 -22.11
C PRO A 20 0.16 5.64 -20.98
N MET A 21 -0.40 5.79 -19.77
CA MET A 21 0.34 6.24 -18.59
C MET A 21 1.29 5.16 -18.07
N ILE A 22 0.85 3.90 -18.08
CA ILE A 22 1.69 2.73 -17.74
C ILE A 22 2.89 2.66 -18.68
N ARG A 23 2.65 2.81 -19.99
CA ARG A 23 3.71 2.83 -21.01
C ARG A 23 4.74 3.92 -20.75
N GLU A 24 4.29 5.11 -20.46
CA GLU A 24 5.16 6.25 -20.17
C GLU A 24 5.96 6.00 -18.88
N ALA A 25 5.32 5.55 -17.82
CA ALA A 25 5.96 5.25 -16.55
C ALA A 25 7.06 4.18 -16.66
N ILE A 26 6.82 3.12 -17.44
CA ILE A 26 7.80 2.07 -17.71
C ILE A 26 8.98 2.63 -18.53
N ARG A 27 8.70 3.42 -19.58
CA ARG A 27 9.75 3.97 -20.46
C ARG A 27 10.64 5.02 -19.81
N THR A 28 10.16 5.65 -18.77
CA THR A 28 10.88 6.67 -18.00
C THR A 28 11.43 6.13 -16.68
N ASP A 29 11.41 4.82 -16.48
CA ASP A 29 11.87 4.11 -15.28
C ASP A 29 11.26 4.64 -13.96
N ARG A 30 10.05 5.23 -14.04
CA ARG A 30 9.33 5.68 -12.84
C ARG A 30 8.58 4.56 -12.14
N MET A 31 8.33 3.45 -12.83
CA MET A 31 7.66 2.27 -12.32
C MET A 31 8.28 0.98 -12.89
N PRO A 32 8.54 -0.02 -12.03
CA PRO A 32 8.41 -0.02 -10.56
C PRO A 32 9.33 1.01 -9.88
N PRO A 33 8.96 1.54 -8.70
CA PRO A 33 9.77 2.56 -7.99
C PRO A 33 10.93 1.90 -7.22
N PHE A 34 11.84 1.28 -7.94
CA PHE A 34 13.01 0.60 -7.40
C PHE A 34 14.28 1.20 -8.00
N ASP A 35 14.93 2.10 -7.26
CA ASP A 35 16.07 2.90 -7.75
C ASP A 35 17.41 2.19 -7.69
N ALA A 36 17.47 0.94 -7.20
CA ALA A 36 18.75 0.22 -7.13
C ALA A 36 19.13 -0.34 -8.50
N ASP A 37 20.28 0.10 -9.02
CA ASP A 37 20.78 -0.32 -10.33
C ASP A 37 21.23 -1.79 -10.31
N SER A 38 20.46 -2.64 -10.97
CA SER A 38 20.71 -4.07 -11.09
C SER A 38 21.92 -4.42 -11.95
N HIS A 39 22.43 -3.47 -12.76
CA HIS A 39 23.69 -3.65 -13.51
C HIS A 39 24.92 -3.54 -12.62
N TYR A 40 24.81 -2.84 -11.51
CA TYR A 40 25.88 -2.71 -10.53
C TYR A 40 26.08 -3.99 -9.72
N ARG A 41 24.98 -4.60 -9.24
CA ARG A 41 24.96 -5.89 -8.55
C ARG A 41 23.53 -6.43 -8.43
N ALA A 42 23.42 -7.72 -8.09
CA ALA A 42 22.14 -8.28 -7.71
C ALA A 42 21.71 -7.76 -6.33
N PHE A 43 20.50 -7.28 -6.23
CA PHE A 43 19.86 -6.86 -4.98
C PHE A 43 18.82 -7.87 -4.57
N GLN A 44 18.69 -8.11 -3.27
CA GLN A 44 17.59 -8.87 -2.73
C GLN A 44 16.29 -8.07 -2.92
N ASN A 45 15.18 -8.75 -3.26
CA ASN A 45 13.89 -8.13 -3.53
C ASN A 45 13.94 -7.07 -4.66
N ASN A 46 14.68 -7.37 -5.72
CA ASN A 46 14.69 -6.52 -6.92
C ASN A 46 13.30 -6.56 -7.58
N GLU A 47 12.62 -5.42 -7.61
CA GLU A 47 11.30 -5.22 -8.21
C GLU A 47 11.34 -4.65 -9.63
N ASN A 48 12.54 -4.40 -10.18
CA ASN A 48 12.68 -3.93 -11.54
C ASN A 48 12.16 -4.95 -12.56
N LEU A 49 11.52 -4.46 -13.60
CA LEU A 49 11.13 -5.27 -14.74
C LEU A 49 12.37 -5.69 -15.52
N THR A 50 12.40 -6.93 -15.94
CA THR A 50 13.40 -7.40 -16.90
C THR A 50 13.14 -6.77 -18.27
N GLU A 51 14.19 -6.69 -19.11
CA GLU A 51 14.02 -6.21 -20.50
C GLU A 51 12.94 -6.96 -21.28
N LYS A 52 12.78 -8.26 -21.03
CA LYS A 52 11.74 -9.08 -21.65
C LYS A 52 10.34 -8.64 -21.20
N GLU A 53 10.15 -8.38 -19.91
CA GLU A 53 8.88 -7.90 -19.35
C GLU A 53 8.54 -6.51 -19.88
N VAL A 54 9.51 -5.59 -19.89
CA VAL A 54 9.35 -4.26 -20.50
C VAL A 54 8.91 -4.36 -21.96
N LYS A 55 9.64 -5.14 -22.78
CA LYS A 55 9.29 -5.33 -24.19
C LYS A 55 7.91 -5.95 -24.36
N THR A 56 7.55 -6.92 -23.53
CA THR A 56 6.25 -7.59 -23.59
C THR A 56 5.12 -6.60 -23.28
N LEU A 57 5.24 -5.85 -22.18
CA LEU A 57 4.24 -4.85 -21.76
C LEU A 57 4.07 -3.75 -22.80
N ILE A 58 5.18 -3.17 -23.27
CA ILE A 58 5.15 -2.11 -24.28
C ILE A 58 4.51 -2.61 -25.56
N SER A 59 4.89 -3.80 -26.08
CA SER A 59 4.31 -4.37 -27.30
C SER A 59 2.81 -4.65 -27.15
N TRP A 60 2.38 -5.13 -26.00
CA TRP A 60 0.97 -5.35 -25.70
C TRP A 60 0.18 -4.03 -25.67
N ILE A 61 0.72 -3.00 -25.05
CA ILE A 61 0.10 -1.66 -25.01
C ILE A 61 0.03 -1.06 -26.43
N ASP A 62 1.12 -1.13 -27.19
CA ASP A 62 1.20 -0.60 -28.57
C ASP A 62 0.24 -1.33 -29.53
N ALA A 63 -0.10 -2.59 -29.22
CA ALA A 63 -1.12 -3.35 -29.94
C ALA A 63 -2.57 -3.00 -29.52
N GLY A 64 -2.76 -1.98 -28.66
CA GLY A 64 -4.09 -1.56 -28.20
C GLY A 64 -4.58 -2.32 -26.97
N SER A 65 -3.66 -2.93 -26.22
CA SER A 65 -3.95 -3.70 -25.00
C SER A 65 -5.04 -4.76 -25.23
N PRO A 66 -4.87 -5.70 -26.18
CA PRO A 66 -5.89 -6.70 -26.46
C PRO A 66 -6.08 -7.67 -25.31
N SER A 67 -7.31 -8.23 -25.18
CA SER A 67 -7.60 -9.35 -24.30
C SER A 67 -8.29 -10.45 -25.11
N ASP A 68 -7.83 -11.66 -24.91
CA ASP A 68 -8.45 -12.88 -25.42
C ASP A 68 -9.37 -13.55 -24.37
N LEU A 69 -9.42 -12.99 -23.18
CA LEU A 69 -10.24 -13.46 -22.06
C LEU A 69 -11.57 -12.73 -22.05
N GLY A 70 -12.67 -13.45 -21.82
CA GLY A 70 -13.96 -12.83 -21.51
C GLY A 70 -13.95 -12.12 -20.16
N GLU A 71 -14.87 -11.17 -19.94
CA GLU A 71 -14.97 -10.41 -18.69
C GLU A 71 -15.04 -11.29 -17.42
N ALA A 72 -15.67 -12.46 -17.51
CA ALA A 72 -15.80 -13.40 -16.40
C ALA A 72 -14.47 -14.08 -16.02
N ALA A 73 -13.46 -14.04 -16.90
CA ALA A 73 -12.16 -14.67 -16.71
C ALA A 73 -11.03 -13.67 -16.42
N ASP A 74 -11.37 -12.43 -16.05
CA ASP A 74 -10.38 -11.40 -15.74
C ASP A 74 -9.55 -11.80 -14.50
N PRO A 75 -8.26 -12.15 -14.69
CA PRO A 75 -7.41 -12.61 -13.59
C PRO A 75 -7.16 -11.53 -12.54
N LEU A 76 -7.24 -10.23 -12.88
CA LEU A 76 -7.09 -9.13 -11.96
C LEU A 76 -8.31 -9.00 -11.06
N LYS A 77 -9.51 -9.20 -11.59
CA LYS A 77 -10.74 -9.28 -10.77
C LYS A 77 -10.69 -10.46 -9.81
N ALA A 78 -10.24 -11.62 -10.28
CA ALA A 78 -10.07 -12.80 -9.44
C ALA A 78 -9.02 -12.57 -8.33
N ALA A 79 -7.87 -11.99 -8.66
CA ALA A 79 -6.84 -11.64 -7.69
C ALA A 79 -7.31 -10.58 -6.68
N ALA A 80 -8.07 -9.58 -7.13
CA ALA A 80 -8.64 -8.57 -6.25
C ALA A 80 -9.69 -9.15 -5.28
N ALA A 81 -10.53 -10.05 -5.77
CA ALA A 81 -11.55 -10.74 -4.94
C ALA A 81 -10.92 -11.72 -3.93
N GLY A 82 -9.75 -12.28 -4.25
CA GLY A 82 -9.01 -13.20 -3.36
C GLY A 82 -8.10 -12.49 -2.35
N ARG A 83 -8.02 -11.16 -2.37
CA ARG A 83 -7.25 -10.41 -1.36
C ARG A 83 -7.91 -10.54 0.00
N GLU A 84 -7.21 -11.16 0.92
CA GLU A 84 -7.67 -11.21 2.30
C GLU A 84 -7.67 -9.82 2.93
N ASP A 85 -8.68 -9.56 3.76
CA ASP A 85 -8.79 -8.31 4.55
C ASP A 85 -7.58 -8.11 5.48
N TRP A 86 -6.95 -9.22 5.86
CA TRP A 86 -5.81 -9.27 6.77
C TRP A 86 -4.70 -10.16 6.18
N PRO A 87 -3.61 -9.56 5.66
CA PRO A 87 -2.53 -10.30 4.96
C PRO A 87 -1.85 -11.38 5.80
N LEU A 88 -1.88 -11.24 7.13
CA LEU A 88 -1.29 -12.20 8.07
C LEU A 88 -2.33 -13.16 8.68
N GLY A 89 -3.53 -13.25 8.08
CA GLY A 89 -4.66 -14.00 8.63
C GLY A 89 -5.44 -13.20 9.67
N LYS A 90 -6.46 -13.83 10.27
CA LYS A 90 -7.34 -13.16 11.24
C LYS A 90 -6.53 -12.67 12.45
N PRO A 91 -6.58 -11.37 12.79
CA PRO A 91 -5.86 -10.84 13.94
C PRO A 91 -6.49 -11.30 15.27
N ASP A 92 -5.65 -11.46 16.29
CA ASP A 92 -6.11 -11.75 17.67
C ASP A 92 -6.71 -10.50 18.31
N LEU A 93 -6.29 -9.30 17.88
CA LEU A 93 -6.74 -8.02 18.39
C LEU A 93 -6.81 -7.00 17.26
N VAL A 94 -7.89 -6.28 17.19
CA VAL A 94 -8.07 -5.08 16.34
C VAL A 94 -8.23 -3.87 17.24
N VAL A 95 -7.47 -2.82 16.96
CA VAL A 95 -7.59 -1.54 17.66
C VAL A 95 -8.03 -0.49 16.65
N ASP A 96 -9.23 0.03 16.82
CA ASP A 96 -9.77 1.08 15.96
C ASP A 96 -9.20 2.44 16.35
N ILE A 97 -8.72 3.15 15.34
CA ILE A 97 -8.22 4.51 15.47
C ILE A 97 -9.35 5.48 15.07
N PRO A 98 -9.58 6.57 15.83
CA PRO A 98 -10.60 7.55 15.49
C PRO A 98 -10.47 8.06 14.06
N ALA A 99 -11.60 8.14 13.35
CA ALA A 99 -11.64 8.69 12.01
C ALA A 99 -11.33 10.20 12.03
N TYR A 100 -10.68 10.65 10.96
CA TYR A 100 -10.40 12.06 10.71
C TYR A 100 -10.94 12.44 9.33
N ASP A 101 -11.75 13.50 9.28
CA ASP A 101 -12.29 14.02 8.04
C ASP A 101 -11.26 14.90 7.33
N VAL A 102 -10.68 14.37 6.26
CA VAL A 102 -9.68 15.09 5.47
C VAL A 102 -10.37 16.19 4.67
N PRO A 103 -9.98 17.47 4.83
CA PRO A 103 -10.58 18.57 4.06
C PRO A 103 -10.25 18.45 2.57
N ALA A 104 -11.17 18.91 1.73
CA ALA A 104 -11.03 18.85 0.27
C ALA A 104 -9.88 19.69 -0.28
N ALA A 105 -9.39 20.67 0.48
CA ALA A 105 -8.28 21.54 0.10
C ALA A 105 -7.54 22.06 1.33
N GLY A 106 -6.28 22.47 1.14
CA GLY A 106 -5.42 23.00 2.19
C GLY A 106 -4.35 22.00 2.63
N VAL A 107 -3.66 22.35 3.71
CA VAL A 107 -2.64 21.51 4.34
C VAL A 107 -3.29 20.74 5.49
N VAL A 108 -3.01 19.46 5.55
CA VAL A 108 -3.44 18.59 6.64
C VAL A 108 -2.22 18.24 7.49
N ASP A 109 -2.26 18.67 8.74
CA ASP A 109 -1.21 18.36 9.71
C ASP A 109 -1.26 16.87 10.10
N TYR A 110 -0.15 16.37 10.64
CA TYR A 110 -0.09 15.01 11.19
C TYR A 110 -1.16 14.82 12.25
N GLN A 111 -1.95 13.78 12.08
CA GLN A 111 -2.89 13.31 13.07
C GLN A 111 -2.19 12.30 13.97
N ILE A 112 -2.16 12.56 15.28
CA ILE A 112 -1.40 11.74 16.25
C ILE A 112 -2.36 11.27 17.36
N PRO A 113 -3.40 10.49 17.04
CA PRO A 113 -4.32 10.00 18.04
C PRO A 113 -3.65 8.98 18.96
N ALA A 114 -3.95 9.04 20.25
CA ALA A 114 -3.62 8.00 21.20
C ALA A 114 -4.91 7.27 21.61
N VAL A 115 -4.86 5.95 21.62
CA VAL A 115 -5.98 5.11 22.05
C VAL A 115 -5.53 4.19 23.18
N ALA A 116 -6.43 3.95 24.14
CA ALA A 116 -6.13 3.06 25.24
C ALA A 116 -5.99 1.61 24.72
N SER A 117 -4.97 0.92 25.24
CA SER A 117 -4.82 -0.51 24.96
C SER A 117 -5.98 -1.29 25.60
N PRO A 118 -6.67 -2.17 24.85
CA PRO A 118 -7.69 -3.04 25.44
C PRO A 118 -7.07 -4.24 26.19
N LEU A 119 -5.74 -4.41 26.16
CA LEU A 119 -5.07 -5.49 26.86
C LEU A 119 -5.01 -5.19 28.37
N THR A 120 -5.43 -6.15 29.17
CA THR A 120 -5.41 -6.09 30.65
C THR A 120 -4.16 -6.71 31.25
N GLU A 121 -3.34 -7.37 30.44
CA GLU A 121 -2.08 -8.02 30.83
C GLU A 121 -1.03 -7.88 29.72
N GLY A 122 0.24 -8.06 30.08
CA GLY A 122 1.32 -8.04 29.09
C GLY A 122 1.21 -9.21 28.11
N LYS A 123 1.35 -8.89 26.81
CA LYS A 123 1.36 -9.88 25.72
C LYS A 123 2.56 -9.67 24.81
N TRP A 124 3.02 -10.74 24.21
CA TRP A 124 4.02 -10.67 23.16
C TRP A 124 3.37 -10.26 21.84
N LEU A 125 3.91 -9.20 21.22
CA LEU A 125 3.53 -8.81 19.88
C LEU A 125 4.30 -9.68 18.88
N LYS A 126 3.58 -10.46 18.07
CA LYS A 126 4.17 -11.33 17.05
C LYS A 126 4.28 -10.59 15.71
N ALA A 127 3.25 -9.86 15.35
CA ALA A 127 3.15 -9.14 14.08
C ALA A 127 2.08 -8.06 14.16
N THR A 128 2.16 -7.07 13.29
CA THR A 128 1.18 -6.00 13.13
C THR A 128 0.76 -5.87 11.67
N THR A 129 -0.47 -5.48 11.46
CA THR A 129 -1.02 -5.11 10.16
C THR A 129 -1.85 -3.84 10.31
N PHE A 130 -1.72 -2.95 9.35
CA PHE A 130 -2.45 -1.68 9.35
C PHE A 130 -3.44 -1.68 8.20
N LYS A 131 -4.69 -1.37 8.49
CA LYS A 131 -5.75 -1.25 7.50
C LYS A 131 -6.22 0.20 7.43
N ALA A 132 -5.91 0.88 6.34
CA ALA A 132 -6.39 2.23 6.10
C ALA A 132 -7.89 2.18 5.77
N GLY A 133 -8.69 2.98 6.47
CA GLY A 133 -10.13 3.09 6.20
C GLY A 133 -10.41 3.68 4.81
N ASN A 134 -9.60 4.67 4.40
CA ASN A 134 -9.61 5.20 3.05
C ASN A 134 -8.16 5.33 2.56
N ARG A 135 -7.76 4.46 1.63
CA ARG A 135 -6.39 4.44 1.09
C ARG A 135 -6.03 5.69 0.29
N GLN A 136 -6.99 6.40 -0.27
CA GLN A 136 -6.73 7.65 -0.99
C GLN A 136 -6.38 8.81 -0.06
N GLY A 137 -6.84 8.73 1.20
CA GLY A 137 -6.59 9.77 2.21
C GLY A 137 -5.40 9.47 3.14
N VAL A 138 -4.86 8.25 3.12
CA VAL A 138 -3.79 7.83 4.03
C VAL A 138 -2.52 7.55 3.26
N HIS A 139 -1.49 8.36 3.51
CA HIS A 139 -0.16 8.18 2.91
C HIS A 139 0.76 7.31 3.77
N HIS A 140 0.85 7.60 5.07
CA HIS A 140 1.60 6.80 6.04
C HIS A 140 0.81 6.60 7.33
N ILE A 141 1.08 5.49 7.99
CA ILE A 141 0.75 5.27 9.40
C ILE A 141 2.04 4.85 10.09
N LEU A 142 2.37 5.49 11.20
CA LEU A 142 3.41 5.04 12.10
C LEU A 142 2.75 4.76 13.45
N ALA A 143 3.02 3.61 14.03
CA ALA A 143 2.44 3.22 15.30
C ALA A 143 3.52 2.89 16.33
N GLY A 144 3.23 3.24 17.56
CA GLY A 144 4.09 2.94 18.68
C GLY A 144 3.30 2.78 19.97
N TRP A 145 3.92 2.15 20.94
CA TRP A 145 3.38 2.00 22.27
C TRP A 145 3.97 3.05 23.22
N ILE A 146 3.10 3.62 24.04
CA ILE A 146 3.43 4.57 25.10
C ILE A 146 2.88 4.05 26.44
N PRO A 147 3.61 4.22 27.58
CA PRO A 147 3.20 3.66 28.85
C PRO A 147 1.99 4.36 29.48
N GLU A 148 1.79 5.64 29.16
CA GLU A 148 0.74 6.46 29.75
C GLU A 148 0.01 7.25 28.67
N MET A 149 -1.31 7.38 28.83
CA MET A 149 -2.11 8.21 27.93
C MET A 149 -1.72 9.67 28.06
N PRO A 150 -1.37 10.36 26.97
CA PRO A 150 -1.07 11.79 27.00
C PRO A 150 -2.32 12.59 27.39
N LYS A 151 -2.12 13.65 28.15
CA LYS A 151 -3.22 14.52 28.63
C LYS A 151 -3.98 15.21 27.51
N ASP A 152 -3.31 15.49 26.41
CA ASP A 152 -3.88 16.09 25.19
C ASP A 152 -4.40 15.05 24.18
N GLY A 153 -4.34 13.76 24.51
CA GLY A 153 -4.74 12.67 23.65
C GLY A 153 -3.84 12.45 22.41
N ARG A 154 -2.65 13.07 22.39
CA ARG A 154 -1.69 12.98 21.27
C ARG A 154 -0.42 12.25 21.72
N GLY A 155 -0.18 11.07 21.16
CA GLY A 155 0.95 10.22 21.56
C GLY A 155 2.07 10.19 20.54
N PHE A 156 3.23 10.77 20.89
CA PHE A 156 4.41 10.72 20.03
C PHE A 156 5.67 10.16 20.72
N ASP A 157 5.73 10.15 22.03
CA ASP A 157 6.89 9.63 22.79
C ASP A 157 6.83 8.11 22.94
N TRP A 158 7.04 7.41 21.82
CA TRP A 158 7.00 5.95 21.80
C TRP A 158 8.16 5.33 22.56
N LYS A 159 7.85 4.32 23.34
CA LYS A 159 8.86 3.45 23.97
C LYS A 159 9.14 2.22 23.12
N VAL A 160 8.17 1.79 22.32
CA VAL A 160 8.29 0.66 21.39
C VAL A 160 7.64 1.04 20.07
N SER A 161 8.37 0.88 18.97
CA SER A 161 7.80 0.96 17.64
C SER A 161 7.00 -0.31 17.35
N MET A 162 5.79 -0.15 16.84
CA MET A 162 4.92 -1.25 16.43
C MET A 162 4.87 -1.39 14.91
N GLY A 163 5.76 -0.69 14.19
CA GLY A 163 5.78 -0.69 12.74
C GLY A 163 4.95 0.43 12.14
N GLY A 164 4.61 0.27 10.87
CA GLY A 164 3.89 1.29 10.13
C GLY A 164 3.27 0.78 8.84
N TYR A 165 2.55 1.66 8.21
CA TYR A 165 1.98 1.49 6.88
C TYR A 165 2.60 2.50 5.94
N ALA A 166 2.97 2.05 4.78
CA ALA A 166 3.18 2.89 3.61
C ALA A 166 2.46 2.23 2.44
N VAL A 167 2.18 2.96 1.39
CA VAL A 167 1.52 2.40 0.21
C VAL A 167 2.31 1.20 -0.32
N GLY A 168 1.65 0.04 -0.39
CA GLY A 168 2.28 -1.22 -0.79
C GLY A 168 2.91 -2.05 0.34
N SER A 169 2.98 -1.53 1.58
CA SER A 169 3.52 -2.25 2.74
C SER A 169 2.59 -2.14 3.94
N GLU A 170 1.83 -3.17 4.22
CA GLU A 170 0.73 -3.15 5.22
C GLU A 170 0.99 -4.02 6.46
N SER A 171 2.06 -4.82 6.45
CA SER A 171 2.35 -5.80 7.51
C SER A 171 3.79 -5.73 8.01
N ASN A 172 3.98 -5.96 9.31
CA ASN A 172 5.27 -5.97 10.00
C ASN A 172 5.37 -7.14 10.99
#